data_d36164b42830f24c9fba3ff9a70f705d
#
_entry.id   d36164b42830f24c9fba3ff9a70f705d
#
_cell.length_a   1.000
_cell.length_b   1.000
_cell.length_c   1.000
_cell.angle_alpha   90.00
_cell.angle_beta   90.00
_cell.angle_gamma   90.00
#
_symmetry.space_group_name_H-M   'P 1'
#
loop_
_entity.id
_entity.type
_entity.pdbx_description
1 polymer ?
#
loop_
_entity_poly.entity_id
_entity_poly.type
_entity_poly.pdbx_seq_one_letter_code
_entity_poly.pdbx_strand_id
1 'polypeptide(L)'
;MQNIVIGLDKANQKEFKIARNFFSRLPQRHEILWNDGPNLKKLNKQLAEQNLAPQEMGKGRNVWYCMGYILSLGDTEAIALHDCDILTYNKNLLARLVYPVANPRFNFDFCKGYYPRVSDNKVRGRVARLLVTPLLRALEKTIGFKEYISFIDSFRYPLAGEFSFRRRVLKDIRIPFDWGLEIGVLSEMYRNYAGNRLCQVDIADNYDHKHQDISLSDMSKGLSKMSIDIIKAVIRKLASQGETFSMSIFRSLKATYYREALDFVQIYKKDAIMNDYEIDVHEEETAVELFAQNIMHAGKIFLDSPMESPNIPTWSRVDTAIPSFLNNLKKAIKEDNCLLYTSPSPRDRG
;
A
#
# COMPACT_ATOMS: atom_id res chain seq x y z
N MET A 1 -11.55 13.93 14.57
CA MET A 1 -10.86 13.95 13.27
C MET A 1 -10.82 15.40 12.80
N GLN A 2 -9.62 15.93 12.57
CA GLN A 2 -9.43 17.34 12.19
C GLN A 2 -9.54 17.58 10.69
N ASN A 3 -8.92 16.70 9.88
CA ASN A 3 -8.86 16.86 8.44
C ASN A 3 -8.97 15.49 7.74
N ILE A 4 -9.58 15.48 6.56
CA ILE A 4 -9.56 14.37 5.61
C ILE A 4 -8.69 14.81 4.42
N VAL A 5 -7.73 13.97 4.06
CA VAL A 5 -6.87 14.17 2.89
C VAL A 5 -7.22 13.11 1.85
N ILE A 6 -7.69 13.54 0.70
CA ILE A 6 -8.14 12.66 -0.37
C ILE A 6 -7.11 12.71 -1.49
N GLY A 7 -6.35 11.64 -1.63
CA GLY A 7 -5.40 11.53 -2.73
C GLY A 7 -6.08 11.08 -4.02
N LEU A 8 -5.87 11.81 -5.11
CA LEU A 8 -6.41 11.52 -6.43
C LEU A 8 -5.25 11.39 -7.44
N ASP A 9 -5.03 10.17 -7.91
CA ASP A 9 -3.94 9.80 -8.81
C ASP A 9 -4.49 9.31 -10.16
N LYS A 10 -3.76 9.53 -11.25
CA LYS A 10 -4.16 9.19 -12.62
C LYS A 10 -5.50 9.78 -13.03
N ALA A 11 -5.76 11.02 -12.66
CA ALA A 11 -7.03 11.70 -12.91
C ALA A 11 -6.86 12.93 -13.80
N ASN A 12 -7.72 13.04 -14.79
CA ASN A 12 -7.81 14.24 -15.61
C ASN A 12 -8.71 15.32 -14.93
N GLN A 13 -8.81 16.50 -15.54
CA GLN A 13 -9.57 17.62 -14.99
C GLN A 13 -11.07 17.31 -14.80
N LYS A 14 -11.66 16.50 -15.67
CA LYS A 14 -13.09 16.11 -15.57
C LYS A 14 -13.29 15.19 -14.36
N GLU A 15 -12.41 14.22 -14.17
CA GLU A 15 -12.45 13.31 -13.03
C GLU A 15 -12.17 14.04 -11.70
N PHE A 16 -11.26 15.02 -11.69
CA PHE A 16 -11.07 15.88 -10.54
C PHE A 16 -12.33 16.68 -10.18
N LYS A 17 -13.07 17.23 -11.18
CA LYS A 17 -14.33 17.91 -10.94
C LYS A 17 -15.37 16.97 -10.32
N ILE A 18 -15.48 15.74 -10.82
CA ILE A 18 -16.39 14.72 -10.28
C ILE A 18 -16.04 14.40 -8.83
N ALA A 19 -14.76 14.11 -8.53
CA ALA A 19 -14.30 13.84 -7.18
C ALA A 19 -14.60 15.01 -6.23
N ARG A 20 -14.34 16.24 -6.66
CA ARG A 20 -14.63 17.44 -5.87
C ARG A 20 -16.11 17.59 -5.56
N ASN A 21 -16.99 17.41 -6.54
CA ASN A 21 -18.44 17.45 -6.31
C ASN A 21 -18.92 16.35 -5.39
N PHE A 22 -18.32 15.16 -5.47
CA PHE A 22 -18.64 14.05 -4.60
C PHE A 22 -18.25 14.36 -3.15
N PHE A 23 -17.02 14.77 -2.92
CA PHE A 23 -16.47 15.01 -1.58
C PHE A 23 -16.94 16.34 -0.97
N SER A 24 -17.49 17.30 -1.75
CA SER A 24 -18.07 18.53 -1.20
C SER A 24 -19.23 18.29 -0.21
N ARG A 25 -19.79 17.08 -0.20
CA ARG A 25 -20.85 16.64 0.74
C ARG A 25 -20.30 16.27 2.13
N LEU A 26 -19.00 16.15 2.28
CA LEU A 26 -18.40 15.82 3.57
C LEU A 26 -18.50 17.03 4.51
N PRO A 27 -19.07 16.87 5.71
CA PRO A 27 -19.14 17.96 6.67
C PRO A 27 -17.78 18.27 7.33
N GLN A 28 -16.82 17.35 7.23
CA GLN A 28 -15.48 17.54 7.77
C GLN A 28 -14.63 18.37 6.82
N ARG A 29 -13.69 19.12 7.41
CA ARG A 29 -12.66 19.77 6.62
C ARG A 29 -11.89 18.74 5.81
N HIS A 30 -11.81 18.95 4.50
CA HIS A 30 -11.12 18.04 3.60
C HIS A 30 -10.36 18.80 2.50
N GLU A 31 -9.36 18.14 1.94
CA GLU A 31 -8.58 18.62 0.80
C GLU A 31 -8.37 17.49 -0.18
N ILE A 32 -8.49 17.79 -1.46
CA ILE A 32 -8.21 16.82 -2.53
C ILE A 32 -6.84 17.13 -3.11
N LEU A 33 -5.94 16.16 -3.01
CA LEU A 33 -4.64 16.20 -3.67
C LEU A 33 -4.78 15.62 -5.06
N TRP A 34 -4.85 16.48 -6.04
CA TRP A 34 -4.87 16.09 -7.43
C TRP A 34 -3.45 15.96 -7.96
N ASN A 35 -2.87 14.76 -7.90
CA ASN A 35 -1.48 14.49 -8.26
C ASN A 35 -1.14 14.87 -9.71
N ASP A 36 -2.13 14.91 -10.60
CA ASP A 36 -2.00 15.30 -11.99
C ASP A 36 -2.45 16.76 -12.26
N GLY A 37 -2.70 17.52 -11.19
CA GLY A 37 -3.02 18.94 -11.24
C GLY A 37 -1.86 19.79 -11.75
N PRO A 38 -2.13 20.95 -12.36
CA PRO A 38 -1.10 21.76 -13.01
C PRO A 38 -0.02 22.26 -12.04
N ASN A 39 -0.39 22.64 -10.82
CA ASN A 39 0.57 23.13 -9.84
C ASN A 39 1.35 22.00 -9.18
N LEU A 40 0.70 20.87 -8.90
CA LEU A 40 1.40 19.70 -8.35
C LEU A 40 2.35 19.09 -9.40
N LYS A 41 2.00 19.08 -10.69
CA LYS A 41 2.91 18.69 -11.78
C LYS A 41 4.16 19.57 -11.86
N LYS A 42 4.06 20.89 -11.62
CA LYS A 42 5.24 21.77 -11.55
C LYS A 42 6.18 21.37 -10.41
N LEU A 43 5.62 21.07 -9.24
CA LEU A 43 6.43 20.60 -8.11
C LEU A 43 7.05 19.22 -8.37
N ASN A 44 6.31 18.32 -9.02
CA ASN A 44 6.88 17.02 -9.41
C ASN A 44 8.04 17.17 -10.40
N LYS A 45 7.99 18.14 -11.32
CA LYS A 45 9.12 18.45 -12.21
C LYS A 45 10.33 18.97 -11.42
N GLN A 46 10.13 19.85 -10.44
CA GLN A 46 11.19 20.31 -9.56
C GLN A 46 11.85 19.15 -8.77
N LEU A 47 11.04 18.18 -8.29
CA LEU A 47 11.57 16.96 -7.68
C LEU A 47 12.38 16.13 -8.68
N ALA A 48 11.90 15.99 -9.92
CA ALA A 48 12.58 15.22 -10.96
C ALA A 48 13.96 15.81 -11.33
N GLU A 49 14.08 17.14 -11.36
CA GLU A 49 15.34 17.84 -11.58
C GLU A 49 16.41 17.54 -10.51
N GLN A 50 15.97 17.12 -9.31
CA GLN A 50 16.83 16.70 -8.20
C GLN A 50 16.88 15.16 -8.01
N ASN A 51 16.34 14.38 -8.94
CA ASN A 51 16.19 12.92 -8.83
C ASN A 51 15.44 12.48 -7.56
N LEU A 52 14.42 13.23 -7.15
CA LEU A 52 13.61 12.98 -5.96
C LEU A 52 12.15 12.64 -6.27
N ALA A 53 11.73 12.74 -7.54
CA ALA A 53 10.35 12.44 -7.93
C ALA A 53 10.04 10.94 -7.86
N PRO A 54 8.81 10.57 -7.49
CA PRO A 54 8.31 9.21 -7.71
C PRO A 54 8.36 8.86 -9.21
N GLN A 55 8.89 7.69 -9.54
CA GLN A 55 9.11 7.27 -10.93
C GLN A 55 7.82 6.85 -11.64
N GLU A 56 6.89 6.22 -10.92
CA GLU A 56 5.63 5.75 -11.48
C GLU A 56 4.41 6.34 -10.75
N MET A 57 3.31 6.41 -11.49
CA MET A 57 1.99 6.75 -10.94
C MET A 57 1.37 5.52 -10.28
N GLY A 58 0.75 5.70 -9.14
CA GLY A 58 0.06 4.64 -8.43
C GLY A 58 -0.20 4.96 -6.97
N LYS A 59 -0.68 3.94 -6.24
CA LYS A 59 -1.06 4.07 -4.82
C LYS A 59 0.08 4.63 -3.96
N GLY A 60 1.31 4.13 -4.12
CA GLY A 60 2.44 4.60 -3.32
C GLY A 60 2.79 6.06 -3.57
N ARG A 61 2.82 6.54 -4.84
CA ARG A 61 2.97 7.97 -5.16
C ARG A 61 1.89 8.81 -4.49
N ASN A 62 0.65 8.35 -4.58
CA ASN A 62 -0.50 9.04 -4.01
C ASN A 62 -0.38 9.17 -2.49
N VAL A 63 -0.09 8.07 -1.81
CA VAL A 63 0.13 8.04 -0.35
C VAL A 63 1.30 8.93 0.05
N TRP A 64 2.40 8.91 -0.69
CA TRP A 64 3.58 9.73 -0.42
C TRP A 64 3.26 11.23 -0.48
N TYR A 65 2.55 11.71 -1.49
CA TYR A 65 2.13 13.11 -1.56
C TYR A 65 1.16 13.49 -0.43
N CYS A 66 0.22 12.61 -0.09
CA CYS A 66 -0.66 12.81 1.07
C CYS A 66 0.13 12.94 2.38
N MET A 67 1.16 12.10 2.59
CA MET A 67 2.06 12.20 3.74
C MET A 67 2.79 13.55 3.78
N GLY A 68 3.32 14.00 2.65
CA GLY A 68 3.97 15.32 2.54
C GLY A 68 3.05 16.48 2.86
N TYR A 69 1.82 16.42 2.35
CA TYR A 69 0.81 17.43 2.69
C TYR A 69 0.49 17.45 4.19
N ILE A 70 0.30 16.30 4.80
CA ILE A 70 0.04 16.19 6.25
C ILE A 70 1.22 16.75 7.05
N LEU A 71 2.46 16.46 6.65
CA LEU A 71 3.65 17.05 7.27
C LEU A 71 3.65 18.57 7.19
N SER A 72 3.16 19.17 6.08
CA SER A 72 3.06 20.61 5.88
C SER A 72 2.03 21.30 6.76
N LEU A 73 1.05 20.58 7.31
CA LEU A 73 0.02 21.14 8.17
C LEU A 73 0.54 21.48 9.58
N GLY A 74 1.47 20.71 10.12
CA GLY A 74 2.17 21.00 11.38
C GLY A 74 1.46 20.56 12.64
N ASP A 75 0.15 20.48 12.67
CA ASP A 75 -0.72 20.30 13.84
C ASP A 75 -1.28 18.88 14.02
N THR A 76 -0.89 17.94 13.18
CA THR A 76 -1.38 16.57 13.19
C THR A 76 -0.49 15.68 14.05
N GLU A 77 -1.06 14.86 14.94
CA GLU A 77 -0.32 13.92 15.78
C GLU A 77 -0.43 12.48 15.31
N ALA A 78 -1.63 12.05 14.89
CA ALA A 78 -1.91 10.71 14.42
C ALA A 78 -2.60 10.74 13.06
N ILE A 79 -2.23 9.80 12.19
CA ILE A 79 -2.72 9.68 10.81
C ILE A 79 -3.21 8.25 10.60
N ALA A 80 -4.35 8.09 9.94
CA ALA A 80 -4.82 6.81 9.45
C ALA A 80 -4.96 6.83 7.94
N LEU A 81 -4.53 5.76 7.29
CA LEU A 81 -4.74 5.49 5.87
C LEU A 81 -5.89 4.50 5.71
N HIS A 82 -6.77 4.76 4.76
CA HIS A 82 -7.83 3.88 4.31
C HIS A 82 -7.89 3.85 2.79
N ASP A 83 -8.20 2.69 2.23
CA ASP A 83 -8.56 2.58 0.84
C ASP A 83 -9.96 3.21 0.60
N CYS A 84 -10.18 3.81 -0.57
CA CYS A 84 -11.43 4.53 -0.88
C CYS A 84 -12.54 3.62 -1.43
N ASP A 85 -12.26 2.35 -1.66
CA ASP A 85 -13.17 1.36 -2.26
C ASP A 85 -13.82 0.41 -1.25
N ILE A 86 -13.75 0.74 0.03
CA ILE A 86 -14.37 -0.05 1.11
C ILE A 86 -15.89 0.15 1.07
N LEU A 87 -16.63 -0.90 0.78
CA LEU A 87 -18.08 -0.89 0.68
C LEU A 87 -18.77 -0.90 2.06
N THR A 88 -18.17 -1.55 3.03
CA THR A 88 -18.70 -1.72 4.41
C THR A 88 -18.15 -0.69 5.40
N TYR A 89 -17.64 0.45 4.89
CA TYR A 89 -17.02 1.47 5.73
C TYR A 89 -17.99 2.07 6.76
N ASN A 90 -17.51 2.15 8.00
CA ASN A 90 -18.18 2.88 9.07
C ASN A 90 -17.17 3.60 9.98
N LYS A 91 -17.64 4.54 10.78
CA LYS A 91 -16.79 5.36 11.67
C LYS A 91 -15.99 4.56 12.71
N ASN A 92 -16.48 3.39 13.10
CA ASN A 92 -15.80 2.55 14.09
C ASN A 92 -14.51 1.95 13.52
N LEU A 93 -14.48 1.67 12.22
CA LEU A 93 -13.30 1.20 11.50
C LEU A 93 -12.14 2.18 11.64
N LEU A 94 -12.38 3.48 11.41
CA LEU A 94 -11.39 4.53 11.64
C LEU A 94 -11.04 4.67 13.12
N ALA A 95 -12.05 4.64 14.01
CA ALA A 95 -11.83 4.81 15.43
C ALA A 95 -10.95 3.70 16.00
N ARG A 96 -11.22 2.44 15.67
CA ARG A 96 -10.40 1.28 16.06
C ARG A 96 -8.96 1.42 15.56
N LEU A 97 -8.78 1.81 14.28
CA LEU A 97 -7.48 1.91 13.65
C LEU A 97 -6.60 3.02 14.25
N VAL A 98 -7.18 4.19 14.55
CA VAL A 98 -6.40 5.34 15.01
C VAL A 98 -6.17 5.31 16.53
N TYR A 99 -7.04 4.66 17.29
CA TYR A 99 -7.01 4.66 18.74
C TYR A 99 -5.66 4.24 19.35
N PRO A 100 -4.99 3.15 18.89
CA PRO A 100 -3.72 2.72 19.47
C PRO A 100 -2.60 3.77 19.36
N VAL A 101 -2.55 4.50 18.23
CA VAL A 101 -1.50 5.51 18.00
C VAL A 101 -1.87 6.89 18.56
N ALA A 102 -3.17 7.21 18.67
CA ALA A 102 -3.64 8.49 19.19
C ALA A 102 -3.68 8.54 20.72
N ASN A 103 -3.91 7.39 21.38
CA ASN A 103 -4.01 7.35 22.83
C ASN A 103 -2.61 7.43 23.47
N PRO A 104 -2.35 8.45 24.32
CA PRO A 104 -1.02 8.64 24.92
C PRO A 104 -0.63 7.53 25.93
N ARG A 105 -1.59 6.73 26.38
CA ARG A 105 -1.32 5.57 27.27
C ARG A 105 -0.62 4.42 26.55
N PHE A 106 -0.82 4.33 25.22
CA PHE A 106 -0.19 3.30 24.39
C PHE A 106 1.03 3.87 23.72
N ASN A 107 2.15 3.59 23.88
CA ASN A 107 3.33 4.18 23.26
C ASN A 107 3.60 3.66 21.84
N PHE A 108 2.55 3.41 21.04
CA PHE A 108 2.69 2.90 19.68
C PHE A 108 2.97 4.00 18.66
N ASP A 109 3.85 3.71 17.72
CA ASP A 109 4.15 4.57 16.57
C ASP A 109 3.40 4.15 15.31
N PHE A 110 3.05 2.87 15.24
CA PHE A 110 2.37 2.27 14.10
C PHE A 110 1.35 1.25 14.57
N CYS A 111 0.21 1.24 13.89
CA CYS A 111 -0.82 0.23 14.06
C CYS A 111 -1.27 -0.27 12.69
N LYS A 112 -1.27 -1.59 12.50
CA LYS A 112 -1.78 -2.29 11.32
C LYS A 112 -3.19 -2.77 11.57
N GLY A 113 -4.13 -2.38 10.70
CA GLY A 113 -5.46 -2.97 10.71
C GLY A 113 -5.46 -4.40 10.17
N TYR A 114 -6.33 -5.23 10.70
CA TYR A 114 -6.68 -6.53 10.10
C TYR A 114 -8.19 -6.76 10.23
N TYR A 115 -8.71 -7.66 9.42
CA TYR A 115 -10.13 -7.97 9.33
C TYR A 115 -10.32 -9.32 8.64
N PRO A 116 -11.46 -10.01 8.87
CA PRO A 116 -11.77 -11.22 8.14
C PRO A 116 -12.01 -10.91 6.66
N ARG A 117 -11.49 -11.76 5.79
CA ARG A 117 -11.67 -11.64 4.34
C ARG A 117 -12.75 -12.60 3.86
N VAL A 118 -13.97 -12.29 4.27
CA VAL A 118 -15.18 -12.98 3.83
C VAL A 118 -16.18 -11.93 3.38
N SER A 119 -16.74 -12.09 2.20
CA SER A 119 -17.85 -11.28 1.68
C SER A 119 -18.72 -12.13 0.78
N ASP A 120 -20.03 -11.86 0.78
CA ASP A 120 -21.04 -12.61 0.00
C ASP A 120 -20.91 -14.14 0.20
N ASN A 121 -20.72 -14.56 1.43
CA ASN A 121 -20.50 -15.98 1.81
C ASN A 121 -19.28 -16.64 1.14
N LYS A 122 -18.31 -15.87 0.64
CA LYS A 122 -17.11 -16.36 -0.07
C LYS A 122 -15.83 -16.00 0.65
N VAL A 123 -14.89 -16.96 0.65
CA VAL A 123 -13.52 -16.72 1.14
C VAL A 123 -12.78 -15.81 0.17
N ARG A 124 -12.27 -14.67 0.66
CA ARG A 124 -11.57 -13.64 -0.11
C ARG A 124 -10.11 -13.52 0.32
N GLY A 125 -9.39 -12.50 -0.19
CA GLY A 125 -8.01 -12.19 0.20
C GLY A 125 -6.98 -13.17 -0.36
N ARG A 126 -7.18 -13.66 -1.57
CA ARG A 126 -6.36 -14.66 -2.27
C ARG A 126 -4.86 -14.35 -2.23
N VAL A 127 -4.46 -13.08 -2.47
CA VAL A 127 -3.04 -12.71 -2.48
C VAL A 127 -2.38 -12.91 -1.12
N ALA A 128 -3.03 -12.53 -0.03
CA ALA A 128 -2.49 -12.77 1.31
C ALA A 128 -2.43 -14.26 1.65
N ARG A 129 -3.54 -14.99 1.37
CA ARG A 129 -3.68 -16.40 1.73
C ARG A 129 -2.79 -17.34 0.90
N LEU A 130 -2.75 -17.13 -0.42
CA LEU A 130 -2.13 -18.06 -1.37
C LEU A 130 -0.80 -17.56 -1.94
N LEU A 131 -0.45 -16.28 -1.80
CA LEU A 131 0.86 -15.79 -2.18
C LEU A 131 1.71 -15.51 -0.93
N VAL A 132 1.33 -14.53 -0.10
CA VAL A 132 2.24 -14.00 0.94
C VAL A 132 2.56 -15.07 1.96
N THR A 133 1.57 -15.67 2.59
CA THR A 133 1.81 -16.68 3.64
C THR A 133 2.59 -17.89 3.11
N PRO A 134 2.21 -18.54 1.99
CA PRO A 134 2.99 -19.66 1.47
C PRO A 134 4.39 -19.26 1.00
N LEU A 135 4.57 -18.03 0.46
CA LEU A 135 5.88 -17.53 0.06
C LEU A 135 6.83 -17.38 1.25
N LEU A 136 6.34 -16.82 2.36
CA LEU A 136 7.14 -16.67 3.58
C LEU A 136 7.56 -18.05 4.13
N ARG A 137 6.65 -19.02 4.16
CA ARG A 137 6.95 -20.40 4.56
C ARG A 137 7.94 -21.07 3.62
N ALA A 138 7.80 -20.87 2.31
CA ALA A 138 8.72 -21.40 1.32
C ALA A 138 10.11 -20.76 1.41
N LEU A 139 10.19 -19.46 1.66
CA LEU A 139 11.45 -18.76 1.91
C LEU A 139 12.14 -19.31 3.14
N GLU A 140 11.46 -19.48 4.27
CA GLU A 140 12.03 -20.05 5.47
C GLU A 140 12.59 -21.45 5.25
N LYS A 141 11.88 -22.30 4.47
CA LYS A 141 12.37 -23.64 4.08
C LYS A 141 13.55 -23.61 3.12
N THR A 142 13.65 -22.57 2.27
CA THR A 142 14.66 -22.49 1.20
C THR A 142 15.96 -21.85 1.67
N ILE A 143 15.87 -20.76 2.47
CA ILE A 143 17.02 -19.96 2.91
C ILE A 143 17.23 -19.96 4.44
N GLY A 144 16.42 -20.75 5.19
CA GLY A 144 16.46 -20.83 6.64
C GLY A 144 15.72 -19.70 7.35
N PHE A 145 15.68 -19.79 8.66
CA PHE A 145 15.02 -18.80 9.52
C PHE A 145 15.62 -17.39 9.33
N LYS A 146 14.73 -16.40 9.19
CA LYS A 146 15.08 -14.98 9.15
C LYS A 146 14.09 -14.20 10.02
N GLU A 147 14.59 -13.36 10.91
CA GLU A 147 13.75 -12.53 11.78
C GLU A 147 12.75 -11.68 10.98
N TYR A 148 13.17 -11.17 9.82
CA TYR A 148 12.29 -10.39 8.95
C TYR A 148 11.13 -11.23 8.40
N ILE A 149 11.36 -12.48 8.00
CA ILE A 149 10.30 -13.38 7.54
C ILE A 149 9.30 -13.61 8.67
N SER A 150 9.79 -13.96 9.86
CA SER A 150 8.97 -14.15 11.06
C SER A 150 8.19 -12.88 11.44
N PHE A 151 8.80 -11.69 11.30
CA PHE A 151 8.14 -10.42 11.54
C PHE A 151 6.96 -10.19 10.59
N ILE A 152 7.14 -10.36 9.27
CA ILE A 152 6.04 -10.20 8.31
C ILE A 152 4.94 -11.25 8.54
N ASP A 153 5.31 -12.49 8.81
CA ASP A 153 4.37 -13.60 9.07
C ASP A 153 3.57 -13.42 10.38
N SER A 154 4.06 -12.61 11.31
CA SER A 154 3.34 -12.28 12.55
C SER A 154 2.11 -11.39 12.34
N PHE A 155 2.00 -10.73 11.20
CA PHE A 155 0.84 -9.90 10.87
C PHE A 155 -0.30 -10.75 10.33
N ARG A 156 -1.48 -10.65 10.98
CA ARG A 156 -2.68 -11.40 10.58
C ARG A 156 -3.15 -11.08 9.17
N TYR A 157 -2.94 -9.84 8.73
CA TYR A 157 -3.19 -9.44 7.36
C TYR A 157 -2.12 -8.42 6.88
N PRO A 158 -0.95 -8.89 6.42
CA PRO A 158 0.17 -8.02 6.06
C PRO A 158 -0.15 -7.05 4.89
N LEU A 159 -1.07 -7.43 4.01
CA LEU A 159 -1.48 -6.63 2.85
C LEU A 159 -2.67 -5.70 3.11
N ALA A 160 -3.16 -5.56 4.36
CA ALA A 160 -4.20 -4.56 4.64
C ALA A 160 -3.72 -3.16 4.25
N GLY A 161 -4.54 -2.42 3.49
CA GLY A 161 -4.27 -1.02 3.14
C GLY A 161 -4.48 -0.08 4.33
N GLU A 162 -5.10 -0.58 5.40
CA GLU A 162 -5.46 0.17 6.59
C GLU A 162 -4.35 0.12 7.62
N PHE A 163 -3.74 1.25 7.87
CA PHE A 163 -2.74 1.42 8.92
C PHE A 163 -2.73 2.86 9.45
N SER A 164 -2.24 3.03 10.66
CA SER A 164 -2.10 4.34 11.27
C SER A 164 -0.70 4.56 11.83
N PHE A 165 -0.29 5.83 11.85
CA PHE A 165 1.03 6.26 12.29
C PHE A 165 0.94 7.42 13.27
N ARG A 166 1.95 7.58 14.11
CA ARG A 166 2.30 8.88 14.64
C ARG A 166 2.97 9.73 13.55
N ARG A 167 2.68 11.02 13.52
CA ARG A 167 3.22 11.95 12.51
C ARG A 167 4.74 11.85 12.32
N ARG A 168 5.50 11.63 13.39
CA ARG A 168 6.96 11.53 13.34
C ARG A 168 7.46 10.43 12.40
N VAL A 169 6.67 9.36 12.22
CA VAL A 169 7.01 8.24 11.32
C VAL A 169 7.11 8.70 9.88
N LEU A 170 6.21 9.59 9.43
CA LEU A 170 6.08 9.96 8.01
C LEU A 170 7.30 10.65 7.43
N LYS A 171 8.11 11.30 8.28
CA LYS A 171 9.23 12.11 7.83
C LYS A 171 10.37 11.26 7.27
N ASP A 172 10.61 10.10 7.85
CA ASP A 172 11.82 9.32 7.63
C ASP A 172 11.60 7.93 7.02
N ILE A 173 10.34 7.52 6.74
CA ILE A 173 10.07 6.27 6.05
C ILE A 173 10.20 6.39 4.53
N ARG A 174 10.69 5.31 3.90
CA ARG A 174 10.73 5.13 2.46
C ARG A 174 9.64 4.18 2.05
N ILE A 175 8.73 4.61 1.21
CA ILE A 175 7.64 3.77 0.72
C ILE A 175 7.82 3.48 -0.77
N PRO A 176 7.48 2.28 -1.24
CA PRO A 176 7.45 1.97 -2.66
C PRO A 176 6.35 2.75 -3.39
N PHE A 177 6.60 3.09 -4.65
CA PHE A 177 5.55 3.65 -5.52
C PHE A 177 4.65 2.55 -6.12
N ASP A 178 5.10 1.30 -6.14
CA ASP A 178 4.42 0.13 -6.73
C ASP A 178 3.49 -0.60 -5.73
N TRP A 179 3.01 -1.79 -6.11
CA TRP A 179 2.15 -2.64 -5.27
C TRP A 179 2.86 -3.27 -4.05
N GLY A 180 4.14 -3.03 -3.89
CA GLY A 180 4.89 -3.41 -2.68
C GLY A 180 4.66 -2.49 -1.49
N LEU A 181 3.75 -1.51 -1.57
CA LEU A 181 3.54 -0.46 -0.56
C LEU A 181 3.37 -1.03 0.85
N GLU A 182 2.45 -1.96 1.05
CA GLU A 182 2.14 -2.50 2.38
C GLU A 182 3.32 -3.27 2.96
N ILE A 183 3.97 -4.10 2.17
CA ILE A 183 5.19 -4.83 2.57
C ILE A 183 6.36 -3.86 2.80
N GLY A 184 6.48 -2.83 1.97
CA GLY A 184 7.51 -1.78 2.13
C GLY A 184 7.34 -1.00 3.43
N VAL A 185 6.10 -0.61 3.78
CA VAL A 185 5.80 0.03 5.06
C VAL A 185 6.16 -0.88 6.22
N LEU A 186 5.78 -2.15 6.20
CA LEU A 186 6.16 -3.11 7.24
C LEU A 186 7.69 -3.30 7.32
N SER A 187 8.39 -3.29 6.18
CA SER A 187 9.86 -3.37 6.13
C SER A 187 10.54 -2.16 6.79
N GLU A 188 9.97 -0.96 6.62
CA GLU A 188 10.45 0.24 7.30
C GLU A 188 10.14 0.22 8.80
N MET A 189 8.98 -0.33 9.19
CA MET A 189 8.66 -0.54 10.61
C MET A 189 9.64 -1.52 11.26
N TYR A 190 9.91 -2.66 10.62
CA TYR A 190 10.92 -3.62 11.07
C TYR A 190 12.31 -3.01 11.24
N ARG A 191 12.71 -2.14 10.32
CA ARG A 191 14.03 -1.51 10.32
C ARG A 191 14.20 -0.45 11.40
N ASN A 192 13.16 0.39 11.62
CA ASN A 192 13.31 1.66 12.33
C ASN A 192 12.69 1.66 13.72
N TYR A 193 11.87 0.66 14.05
CA TYR A 193 11.09 0.66 15.30
C TYR A 193 11.21 -0.66 16.06
N ALA A 194 11.32 -0.58 17.37
CA ALA A 194 11.25 -1.76 18.24
C ALA A 194 9.83 -2.37 18.21
N GLY A 195 9.74 -3.68 18.37
CA GLY A 195 8.45 -4.41 18.29
C GLY A 195 7.38 -3.91 19.25
N ASN A 196 7.75 -3.42 20.44
CA ASN A 196 6.83 -2.83 21.41
C ASN A 196 6.27 -1.44 21.02
N ARG A 197 6.73 -0.90 19.88
CA ARG A 197 6.22 0.33 19.27
C ARG A 197 5.18 0.06 18.18
N LEU A 198 4.94 -1.19 17.86
CA LEU A 198 4.09 -1.63 16.76
C LEU A 198 2.93 -2.46 17.32
N CYS A 199 1.75 -2.34 16.73
CA CYS A 199 0.60 -3.16 17.10
C CYS A 199 -0.27 -3.51 15.88
N GLN A 200 -1.19 -4.42 16.11
CA GLN A 200 -2.25 -4.80 15.17
C GLN A 200 -3.60 -4.64 15.86
N VAL A 201 -4.62 -4.26 15.13
CA VAL A 201 -5.98 -4.11 15.64
C VAL A 201 -7.01 -4.69 14.69
N ASP A 202 -7.97 -5.41 15.23
CA ASP A 202 -9.16 -5.83 14.52
C ASP A 202 -10.05 -4.60 14.28
N ILE A 203 -10.22 -4.21 13.01
CA ILE A 203 -10.94 -2.98 12.67
C ILE A 203 -12.37 -3.21 12.22
N ALA A 204 -12.73 -4.40 11.78
CA ALA A 204 -14.06 -4.68 11.23
C ALA A 204 -14.46 -6.14 11.35
N ASP A 205 -15.69 -6.37 11.77
CA ASP A 205 -16.30 -7.70 11.82
C ASP A 205 -16.71 -8.17 10.41
N ASN A 206 -17.00 -7.23 9.49
CA ASN A 206 -17.25 -7.46 8.08
C ASN A 206 -16.52 -6.39 7.26
N TYR A 207 -15.76 -6.84 6.26
CA TYR A 207 -14.98 -5.96 5.40
C TYR A 207 -15.07 -6.41 3.95
N ASP A 208 -15.67 -5.57 3.14
CA ASP A 208 -15.78 -5.77 1.70
C ASP A 208 -15.25 -4.55 0.91
N HIS A 209 -14.59 -4.82 -0.19
CA HIS A 209 -14.07 -3.83 -1.12
C HIS A 209 -14.06 -4.39 -2.55
N LYS A 210 -13.83 -3.52 -3.53
CA LYS A 210 -13.72 -3.91 -4.93
C LYS A 210 -12.64 -4.98 -5.14
N HIS A 211 -13.00 -6.08 -5.81
CA HIS A 211 -12.09 -7.17 -6.13
C HIS A 211 -11.34 -6.93 -7.44
N GLN A 212 -10.08 -7.40 -7.50
CA GLN A 212 -9.28 -7.41 -8.73
C GLN A 212 -9.50 -8.73 -9.47
N ASP A 213 -9.75 -8.63 -10.77
CA ASP A 213 -9.89 -9.80 -11.63
C ASP A 213 -8.56 -10.51 -11.86
N ILE A 214 -8.60 -11.83 -12.05
CA ILE A 214 -7.44 -12.62 -12.43
C ILE A 214 -7.19 -12.38 -13.93
N SER A 215 -6.09 -11.70 -14.24
CA SER A 215 -5.61 -11.60 -15.63
C SER A 215 -4.46 -12.59 -15.82
N LEU A 216 -4.75 -13.69 -16.48
CA LEU A 216 -3.74 -14.71 -16.83
C LEU A 216 -2.89 -14.30 -18.04
N SER A 217 -3.39 -13.38 -18.86
CA SER A 217 -2.79 -13.04 -20.16
C SER A 217 -1.89 -11.80 -20.15
N ASP A 218 -1.97 -10.94 -19.13
CA ASP A 218 -1.20 -9.68 -19.05
C ASP A 218 -0.47 -9.55 -17.73
N MET A 219 0.82 -9.91 -17.73
CA MET A 219 1.70 -9.84 -16.55
C MET A 219 1.96 -8.39 -16.07
N SER A 220 1.62 -7.39 -16.88
CA SER A 220 1.81 -5.97 -16.53
C SER A 220 0.63 -5.36 -15.76
N LYS A 221 -0.46 -6.12 -15.57
CA LYS A 221 -1.71 -5.62 -14.98
C LYS A 221 -2.28 -6.57 -13.93
N GLY A 222 -3.22 -6.04 -13.15
CA GLY A 222 -4.03 -6.81 -12.21
C GLY A 222 -3.22 -7.60 -11.19
N LEU A 223 -3.68 -8.81 -10.92
CA LEU A 223 -3.14 -9.70 -9.90
C LEU A 223 -1.69 -10.13 -10.18
N SER A 224 -1.30 -10.26 -11.46
CA SER A 224 0.05 -10.64 -11.84
C SER A 224 1.07 -9.56 -11.49
N LYS A 225 0.84 -8.29 -11.89
CA LYS A 225 1.73 -7.18 -11.51
C LYS A 225 1.83 -7.04 -10.00
N MET A 226 0.69 -7.09 -9.31
CA MET A 226 0.65 -7.00 -7.84
C MET A 226 1.53 -8.08 -7.19
N SER A 227 1.39 -9.33 -7.60
CA SER A 227 2.17 -10.43 -7.03
C SER A 227 3.68 -10.29 -7.29
N ILE A 228 4.07 -9.89 -8.50
CA ILE A 228 5.47 -9.64 -8.85
C ILE A 228 6.08 -8.54 -7.97
N ASP A 229 5.38 -7.42 -7.79
CA ASP A 229 5.87 -6.31 -6.98
C ASP A 229 6.00 -6.68 -5.49
N ILE A 230 5.04 -7.44 -4.96
CA ILE A 230 5.09 -7.98 -3.59
C ILE A 230 6.29 -8.92 -3.42
N ILE A 231 6.48 -9.87 -4.33
CA ILE A 231 7.62 -10.80 -4.29
C ILE A 231 8.94 -10.03 -4.32
N LYS A 232 9.08 -9.08 -5.26
CA LYS A 232 10.27 -8.21 -5.33
C LYS A 232 10.53 -7.44 -4.04
N ALA A 233 9.48 -6.92 -3.39
CA ALA A 233 9.61 -6.18 -2.14
C ALA A 233 10.20 -7.05 -1.03
N VAL A 234 9.72 -8.28 -0.88
CA VAL A 234 10.25 -9.25 0.11
C VAL A 234 11.69 -9.62 -0.21
N ILE A 235 11.99 -9.99 -1.47
CA ILE A 235 13.33 -10.40 -1.91
C ILE A 235 14.35 -9.27 -1.75
N ARG A 236 14.01 -8.04 -2.16
CA ARG A 236 14.89 -6.87 -1.99
C ARG A 236 15.20 -6.60 -0.53
N LYS A 237 14.23 -6.77 0.36
CA LYS A 237 14.47 -6.58 1.79
C LYS A 237 15.43 -7.63 2.34
N LEU A 238 15.24 -8.89 2.01
CA LEU A 238 16.15 -9.97 2.40
C LEU A 238 17.56 -9.76 1.82
N ALA A 239 17.67 -9.37 0.54
CA ALA A 239 18.95 -9.05 -0.08
C ALA A 239 19.64 -7.86 0.62
N SER A 240 18.90 -6.85 1.07
CA SER A 240 19.45 -5.72 1.85
C SER A 240 19.98 -6.13 3.22
N GLN A 241 19.64 -7.33 3.68
CA GLN A 241 20.12 -7.93 4.92
C GLN A 241 21.28 -8.94 4.69
N GLY A 242 21.79 -9.02 3.45
CA GLY A 242 22.91 -9.87 3.08
C GLY A 242 22.54 -11.23 2.49
N GLU A 243 21.23 -11.50 2.27
CA GLU A 243 20.86 -12.74 1.60
C GLU A 243 21.22 -12.69 0.13
N THR A 244 21.81 -13.76 -0.37
CA THR A 244 22.19 -13.90 -1.78
C THR A 244 21.13 -14.72 -2.52
N PHE A 245 20.72 -14.24 -3.67
CA PHE A 245 19.76 -14.92 -4.53
C PHE A 245 20.40 -15.29 -5.86
N SER A 246 20.03 -16.45 -6.39
CA SER A 246 20.43 -16.94 -7.70
C SER A 246 19.24 -17.61 -8.40
N MET A 247 19.34 -17.87 -9.68
CA MET A 247 18.28 -18.59 -10.41
C MET A 247 18.04 -19.99 -9.85
N SER A 248 19.05 -20.64 -9.24
CA SER A 248 18.86 -21.94 -8.58
C SER A 248 17.99 -21.81 -7.33
N ILE A 249 18.22 -20.77 -6.51
CA ILE A 249 17.37 -20.49 -5.34
C ILE A 249 15.94 -20.19 -5.76
N PHE A 250 15.71 -19.38 -6.81
CA PHE A 250 14.34 -19.10 -7.30
C PHE A 250 13.63 -20.35 -7.82
N ARG A 251 14.35 -21.29 -8.47
CA ARG A 251 13.77 -22.58 -8.89
C ARG A 251 13.35 -23.41 -7.69
N SER A 252 14.18 -23.52 -6.67
CA SER A 252 13.84 -24.22 -5.42
C SER A 252 12.68 -23.55 -4.70
N LEU A 253 12.74 -22.21 -4.58
CA LEU A 253 11.67 -21.42 -3.97
C LEU A 253 10.33 -21.61 -4.68
N LYS A 254 10.32 -21.59 -6.04
CA LYS A 254 9.10 -21.88 -6.82
C LYS A 254 8.52 -23.25 -6.49
N ALA A 255 9.36 -24.28 -6.48
CA ALA A 255 8.91 -25.65 -6.20
C ALA A 255 8.36 -25.81 -4.76
N THR A 256 9.08 -25.24 -3.78
CA THR A 256 8.66 -25.25 -2.37
C THR A 256 7.37 -24.44 -2.18
N TYR A 257 7.30 -23.24 -2.76
CA TYR A 257 6.11 -22.39 -2.72
C TYR A 257 4.88 -23.10 -3.31
N TYR A 258 5.04 -23.73 -4.48
CA TYR A 258 3.92 -24.39 -5.16
C TYR A 258 3.30 -25.49 -4.26
N ARG A 259 4.13 -26.29 -3.60
CA ARG A 259 3.66 -27.29 -2.66
C ARG A 259 2.97 -26.66 -1.44
N GLU A 260 3.62 -25.67 -0.80
CA GLU A 260 3.04 -24.96 0.34
C GLU A 260 1.67 -24.35 -0.01
N ALA A 261 1.59 -23.67 -1.15
CA ALA A 261 0.37 -23.00 -1.57
C ALA A 261 -0.79 -23.97 -1.84
N LEU A 262 -0.52 -25.13 -2.45
CA LEU A 262 -1.53 -26.18 -2.61
C LEU A 262 -2.02 -26.74 -1.27
N ASP A 263 -1.12 -26.89 -0.29
CA ASP A 263 -1.52 -27.32 1.06
C ASP A 263 -2.42 -26.25 1.72
N PHE A 264 -2.13 -24.95 1.52
CA PHE A 264 -3.00 -23.87 1.96
C PHE A 264 -4.35 -23.85 1.25
N VAL A 265 -4.45 -24.17 -0.03
CA VAL A 265 -5.75 -24.35 -0.73
C VAL A 265 -6.58 -25.41 -0.01
N GLN A 266 -5.99 -26.56 0.36
CA GLN A 266 -6.71 -27.61 1.07
C GLN A 266 -7.13 -27.20 2.50
N ILE A 267 -6.30 -26.42 3.20
CA ILE A 267 -6.63 -25.84 4.51
C ILE A 267 -7.84 -24.92 4.37
N TYR A 268 -7.79 -23.94 3.47
CA TYR A 268 -8.90 -22.99 3.27
C TYR A 268 -10.17 -23.63 2.73
N LYS A 269 -10.06 -24.72 1.95
CA LYS A 269 -11.22 -25.54 1.57
C LYS A 269 -11.92 -26.11 2.79
N LYS A 270 -11.17 -26.67 3.74
CA LYS A 270 -11.72 -27.24 4.99
C LYS A 270 -12.29 -26.13 5.88
N ASP A 271 -11.60 -25.01 6.01
CA ASP A 271 -12.07 -23.84 6.76
C ASP A 271 -13.40 -23.30 6.18
N ALA A 272 -13.50 -23.23 4.85
CA ALA A 272 -14.72 -22.81 4.18
C ALA A 272 -15.89 -23.75 4.51
N ILE A 273 -15.69 -25.08 4.41
CA ILE A 273 -16.71 -26.07 4.74
C ILE A 273 -17.14 -25.96 6.22
N MET A 274 -16.20 -25.82 7.14
CA MET A 274 -16.50 -25.70 8.58
C MET A 274 -17.30 -24.46 8.94
N ASN A 275 -17.17 -23.39 8.15
CA ASN A 275 -17.83 -22.12 8.40
C ASN A 275 -18.99 -21.81 7.42
N ASP A 276 -19.38 -22.79 6.61
CA ASP A 276 -20.44 -22.64 5.59
C ASP A 276 -20.16 -21.53 4.57
N TYR A 277 -18.89 -21.40 4.15
CA TYR A 277 -18.46 -20.46 3.12
C TYR A 277 -18.22 -21.17 1.79
N GLU A 278 -18.44 -20.45 0.70
CA GLU A 278 -18.12 -20.90 -0.65
C GLU A 278 -16.64 -20.63 -0.99
N ILE A 279 -16.03 -21.61 -1.66
CA ILE A 279 -14.68 -21.48 -2.23
C ILE A 279 -14.59 -22.25 -3.55
N ASP A 280 -14.09 -21.61 -4.59
CA ASP A 280 -13.78 -22.26 -5.87
C ASP A 280 -12.34 -22.76 -5.85
N VAL A 281 -12.17 -24.05 -5.61
CA VAL A 281 -10.84 -24.69 -5.52
C VAL A 281 -10.07 -24.59 -6.83
N HIS A 282 -10.74 -24.71 -7.98
CA HIS A 282 -10.09 -24.59 -9.28
C HIS A 282 -9.53 -23.17 -9.51
N GLU A 283 -10.29 -22.16 -9.16
CA GLU A 283 -9.84 -20.78 -9.24
C GLU A 283 -8.69 -20.49 -8.27
N GLU A 284 -8.70 -21.08 -7.07
CA GLU A 284 -7.61 -20.96 -6.10
C GLU A 284 -6.32 -21.63 -6.61
N GLU A 285 -6.40 -22.85 -7.17
CA GLU A 285 -5.25 -23.55 -7.75
C GLU A 285 -4.70 -22.82 -8.98
N THR A 286 -5.55 -22.27 -9.85
CA THR A 286 -5.16 -21.42 -10.98
C THR A 286 -4.36 -20.19 -10.52
N ALA A 287 -4.78 -19.58 -9.42
CA ALA A 287 -4.04 -18.45 -8.85
C ALA A 287 -2.67 -18.89 -8.29
N VAL A 288 -2.58 -20.06 -7.66
CA VAL A 288 -1.31 -20.64 -7.18
C VAL A 288 -0.33 -20.86 -8.34
N GLU A 289 -0.81 -21.39 -9.47
CA GLU A 289 0.01 -21.58 -10.67
C GLU A 289 0.55 -20.25 -11.20
N LEU A 290 -0.31 -19.23 -11.29
CA LEU A 290 0.10 -17.88 -11.69
C LEU A 290 1.18 -17.32 -10.76
N PHE A 291 0.98 -17.41 -9.45
CA PHE A 291 1.95 -16.89 -8.47
C PHE A 291 3.28 -17.65 -8.52
N ALA A 292 3.26 -18.98 -8.75
CA ALA A 292 4.46 -19.77 -8.93
C ALA A 292 5.27 -19.33 -10.17
N GLN A 293 4.60 -18.98 -11.26
CA GLN A 293 5.26 -18.40 -12.45
C GLN A 293 5.83 -17.01 -12.13
N ASN A 294 5.10 -16.20 -11.38
CA ASN A 294 5.50 -14.84 -11.01
C ASN A 294 6.71 -14.83 -10.06
N ILE A 295 6.95 -15.87 -9.26
CA ILE A 295 8.20 -16.02 -8.49
C ILE A 295 9.41 -16.07 -9.43
N MET A 296 9.34 -16.84 -10.52
CA MET A 296 10.44 -16.91 -11.48
C MET A 296 10.63 -15.60 -12.22
N HIS A 297 9.53 -14.94 -12.59
CA HIS A 297 9.59 -13.66 -13.29
C HIS A 297 10.15 -12.55 -12.40
N ALA A 298 9.67 -12.43 -11.16
CA ALA A 298 10.19 -11.49 -10.16
C ALA A 298 11.69 -11.73 -9.87
N GLY A 299 12.09 -13.01 -9.78
CA GLY A 299 13.48 -13.40 -9.60
C GLY A 299 14.36 -12.97 -10.76
N LYS A 300 13.90 -13.14 -12.00
CA LYS A 300 14.63 -12.68 -13.19
C LYS A 300 14.79 -11.16 -13.18
N ILE A 301 13.71 -10.41 -12.98
CA ILE A 301 13.76 -8.93 -12.89
C ILE A 301 14.75 -8.49 -11.80
N PHE A 302 14.69 -9.11 -10.62
CA PHE A 302 15.59 -8.78 -9.52
C PHE A 302 17.06 -9.02 -9.86
N LEU A 303 17.38 -10.12 -10.51
CA LEU A 303 18.76 -10.47 -10.89
C LEU A 303 19.28 -9.61 -12.05
N ASP A 304 18.43 -9.27 -13.01
CA ASP A 304 18.78 -8.42 -14.15
C ASP A 304 18.99 -6.95 -13.76
N SER A 305 18.27 -6.48 -12.71
CA SER A 305 18.29 -5.08 -12.26
C SER A 305 18.31 -4.97 -10.73
N PRO A 306 19.39 -5.45 -10.05
CA PRO A 306 19.43 -5.51 -8.59
C PRO A 306 19.46 -4.12 -7.92
N MET A 307 19.87 -3.08 -8.65
CA MET A 307 19.90 -1.69 -8.16
C MET A 307 18.56 -0.97 -8.32
N GLU A 308 17.60 -1.55 -9.03
CA GLU A 308 16.25 -0.98 -9.14
C GLU A 308 15.60 -0.90 -7.77
N SER A 309 15.16 0.27 -7.38
CA SER A 309 14.45 0.49 -6.12
C SER A 309 13.13 1.23 -6.37
N PRO A 310 12.00 0.65 -6.01
CA PRO A 310 10.71 1.33 -6.11
C PRO A 310 10.52 2.39 -5.01
N ASN A 311 11.47 2.52 -4.07
CA ASN A 311 11.31 3.38 -2.91
C ASN A 311 11.43 4.86 -3.27
N ILE A 312 10.41 5.61 -2.94
CA ILE A 312 10.40 7.07 -3.03
C ILE A 312 11.28 7.65 -1.91
N PRO A 313 12.01 8.76 -2.16
CA PRO A 313 12.80 9.42 -1.14
C PRO A 313 12.01 9.80 0.10
N THR A 314 12.67 9.82 1.27
CA THR A 314 12.06 10.32 2.51
C THR A 314 11.74 11.82 2.41
N TRP A 315 10.74 12.26 3.14
CA TRP A 315 10.41 13.68 3.23
C TRP A 315 11.53 14.51 3.87
N SER A 316 12.30 13.93 4.81
CA SER A 316 13.53 14.57 5.33
C SER A 316 14.53 14.90 4.22
N ARG A 317 14.75 13.96 3.28
CA ARG A 317 15.66 14.20 2.15
C ARG A 317 15.12 15.29 1.21
N VAL A 318 13.82 15.29 0.94
CA VAL A 318 13.19 16.32 0.10
C VAL A 318 13.32 17.70 0.74
N ASP A 319 13.01 17.82 2.03
CA ASP A 319 13.06 19.09 2.77
C ASP A 319 14.48 19.67 2.84
N THR A 320 15.48 18.78 2.95
CA THR A 320 16.89 19.16 2.92
C THR A 320 17.35 19.62 1.52
N ALA A 321 16.93 18.90 0.46
CA ALA A 321 17.36 19.19 -0.90
C ALA A 321 16.65 20.41 -1.49
N ILE A 322 15.40 20.64 -1.14
CA ILE A 322 14.56 21.74 -1.63
C ILE A 322 13.90 22.42 -0.44
N PRO A 323 14.58 23.38 0.18
CA PRO A 323 14.02 24.13 1.31
C PRO A 323 12.66 24.75 0.95
N SER A 324 11.71 24.73 1.89
CA SER A 324 10.33 25.21 1.70
C SER A 324 9.45 24.36 0.78
N PHE A 325 9.89 23.18 0.32
CA PHE A 325 9.08 22.32 -0.56
C PHE A 325 7.72 21.98 0.05
N LEU A 326 7.68 21.64 1.33
CA LEU A 326 6.41 21.33 2.03
C LEU A 326 5.44 22.51 2.03
N ASN A 327 5.94 23.74 2.17
CA ASN A 327 5.11 24.95 2.09
C ASN A 327 4.58 25.17 0.66
N ASN A 328 5.44 24.95 -0.33
CA ASN A 328 5.07 25.02 -1.74
C ASN A 328 4.03 23.96 -2.10
N LEU A 329 4.16 22.73 -1.57
CA LEU A 329 3.19 21.65 -1.73
C LEU A 329 1.82 22.06 -1.19
N LYS A 330 1.78 22.60 0.03
CA LYS A 330 0.55 23.12 0.64
C LYS A 330 -0.12 24.21 -0.19
N LYS A 331 0.68 25.11 -0.76
CA LYS A 331 0.19 26.19 -1.64
C LYS A 331 -0.36 25.62 -2.95
N ALA A 332 0.40 24.75 -3.62
CA ALA A 332 0.01 24.14 -4.89
C ALA A 332 -1.34 23.38 -4.80
N ILE A 333 -1.54 22.62 -3.72
CA ILE A 333 -2.80 21.89 -3.49
C ILE A 333 -3.96 22.86 -3.35
N LYS A 334 -3.80 23.95 -2.58
CA LYS A 334 -4.84 24.98 -2.45
C LYS A 334 -5.16 25.65 -3.78
N GLU A 335 -4.15 25.99 -4.54
CA GLU A 335 -4.31 26.62 -5.86
C GLU A 335 -5.01 25.69 -6.85
N ASP A 336 -4.63 24.39 -6.91
CA ASP A 336 -5.30 23.41 -7.78
C ASP A 336 -6.78 23.21 -7.38
N ASN A 337 -7.09 23.27 -6.10
CA ASN A 337 -8.48 23.25 -5.62
C ASN A 337 -9.26 24.55 -5.97
N CYS A 338 -8.59 25.69 -6.12
CA CYS A 338 -9.20 26.98 -6.45
C CYS A 338 -9.40 27.20 -7.97
N LEU A 339 -8.61 26.56 -8.84
CA LEU A 339 -8.60 26.78 -10.30
C LEU A 339 -9.97 26.67 -10.99
N LEU A 340 -10.96 26.00 -10.37
CA LEU A 340 -12.28 25.84 -10.94
C LEU A 340 -13.26 26.98 -10.62
N TYR A 341 -12.89 27.92 -9.75
CA TYR A 341 -13.70 29.12 -9.50
C TYR A 341 -13.47 30.23 -10.55
N THR A 342 -12.39 30.13 -11.33
CA THR A 342 -11.97 31.13 -12.33
C THR A 342 -12.28 30.72 -13.77
N SER A 343 -13.14 29.73 -14.03
CA SER A 343 -13.68 29.52 -15.38
C SER A 343 -14.52 30.74 -15.75
N PRO A 344 -14.29 31.41 -16.91
CA PRO A 344 -15.04 32.57 -17.33
C PRO A 344 -16.53 32.25 -17.32
N SER A 345 -17.33 33.10 -16.70
CA SER A 345 -18.77 33.06 -16.80
C SER A 345 -19.18 33.12 -18.28
N PRO A 346 -20.25 32.42 -18.73
CA PRO A 346 -20.77 32.57 -20.07
C PRO A 346 -21.14 34.03 -20.44
N ARG A 347 -21.14 34.94 -19.48
CA ARG A 347 -21.41 36.37 -19.68
C ARG A 347 -20.22 37.19 -20.18
N ASP A 348 -19.00 36.63 -20.18
CA ASP A 348 -17.78 37.34 -20.65
C ASP A 348 -17.45 37.09 -22.13
N ARG A 349 -18.40 36.53 -22.90
CA ARG A 349 -18.36 36.45 -24.36
C ARG A 349 -19.36 37.46 -24.93
N GLY A 350 -19.01 38.72 -24.79
CA GLY A 350 -19.57 39.83 -25.58
C GLY A 350 -18.78 40.00 -26.86
#